data_cb4b5f57d31ea5e7742f700c71f60c39
#
_entry.id   cb4b5f57d31ea5e7742f700c71f60c39
#
_cell.length_a   1.000
_cell.length_b   1.000
_cell.length_c   1.000
_cell.angle_alpha   90.00
_cell.angle_beta   90.00
_cell.angle_gamma   90.00
#
_symmetry.space_group_name_H-M   'P 1'
#
loop_
_entity.id
_entity.type
_entity.pdbx_description
1 polymer ?
#
loop_
_entity_poly.entity_id
_entity_poly.type
_entity_poly.pdbx_seq_one_letter_code
_entity_poly.pdbx_strand_id
1 'polypeptide(L)'
;NFTKGSGSSVYIADIDKYTDSQVFPGHVWDGFVDDGNGVNHIDVKNCNIFNFGSGAIVINGTDVHLDNNHIKNIGGTALYLRGGDLETLTPSNNEILNNNIHHVGYLQKSYVPAIGMHGVGIYVAYNDLYDAPHCIFNYHGNDHVIEYNKIHDAVKECLDMDAIYTRNEYVPQWRGSVIKNNYIYNIGIYPVGEYKKQLNVSAIRTDNYGHALQIYNNVFA
;
A
#
# COMPACT_ATOMS: atom_id res chain seq x y z
N ASN A 1 -3.92 -10.40 19.50
CA ASN A 1 -3.69 -8.96 19.58
C ASN A 1 -2.19 -8.69 19.60
N PHE A 2 -1.70 -7.90 18.67
CA PHE A 2 -0.33 -7.42 18.60
C PHE A 2 -0.31 -5.94 19.01
N THR A 3 0.44 -5.58 20.02
CA THR A 3 0.45 -4.23 20.58
C THR A 3 1.83 -3.75 20.97
N LYS A 4 2.13 -2.49 20.66
CA LYS A 4 3.30 -1.73 21.11
C LYS A 4 4.66 -2.30 20.68
N GLY A 5 5.19 -1.80 19.60
CA GLY A 5 6.55 -2.05 19.15
C GLY A 5 7.16 -0.84 18.46
N SER A 6 8.46 -0.69 18.50
CA SER A 6 9.20 0.31 17.74
C SER A 6 9.40 -0.10 16.28
N GLY A 7 9.32 -1.40 15.98
CA GLY A 7 9.42 -1.98 14.65
C GLY A 7 8.07 -2.43 14.06
N SER A 8 8.10 -3.36 13.13
CA SER A 8 6.90 -4.00 12.56
C SER A 8 6.36 -5.09 13.48
N SER A 9 5.04 -5.31 13.45
CA SER A 9 4.38 -6.30 14.31
C SER A 9 4.53 -7.73 13.78
N VAL A 10 4.47 -7.87 12.48
CA VAL A 10 4.62 -9.14 11.78
C VAL A 10 5.60 -8.90 10.64
N TYR A 11 6.70 -9.60 10.69
CA TYR A 11 7.72 -9.55 9.67
C TYR A 11 7.97 -10.97 9.18
N ILE A 12 7.58 -11.25 7.95
CA ILE A 12 7.68 -12.57 7.34
C ILE A 12 8.45 -12.40 6.03
N ALA A 13 9.75 -12.56 6.13
CA ALA A 13 10.67 -12.54 4.99
C ALA A 13 11.93 -13.31 5.36
N ASP A 14 12.75 -13.65 4.40
CA ASP A 14 14.08 -14.17 4.68
C ASP A 14 14.94 -13.04 5.28
N ILE A 15 15.16 -13.12 6.59
CA ILE A 15 15.76 -12.05 7.41
C ILE A 15 17.26 -11.90 7.15
N ASP A 16 17.94 -12.91 6.65
CA ASP A 16 19.40 -12.94 6.55
C ASP A 16 19.97 -11.94 5.52
N LYS A 17 19.12 -11.29 4.73
CA LYS A 17 19.52 -10.36 3.68
C LYS A 17 19.11 -8.90 3.88
N TYR A 18 18.45 -8.59 4.98
CA TYR A 18 18.07 -7.21 5.29
C TYR A 18 19.10 -6.54 6.17
N THR A 19 19.80 -5.56 5.64
CA THR A 19 20.49 -4.59 6.47
C THR A 19 19.50 -3.51 6.91
N ASP A 20 19.56 -3.09 8.18
CA ASP A 20 18.71 -2.04 8.76
C ASP A 20 18.65 -0.72 7.95
N SER A 21 19.62 -0.51 7.08
CA SER A 21 19.71 0.67 6.22
C SER A 21 18.77 0.64 4.99
N GLN A 22 18.13 -0.48 4.69
CA GLN A 22 17.30 -0.65 3.49
C GLN A 22 15.79 -0.57 3.75
N VAL A 23 15.36 -0.59 5.01
CA VAL A 23 13.97 -0.41 5.38
C VAL A 23 13.69 1.06 5.68
N PHE A 24 13.97 1.94 4.73
CA PHE A 24 13.54 3.33 4.82
C PHE A 24 12.08 3.46 4.38
N PRO A 25 11.23 4.03 5.20
CA PRO A 25 9.80 4.10 4.98
C PRO A 25 9.33 4.93 3.77
N GLY A 26 10.20 5.72 3.20
CA GLY A 26 9.89 6.49 2.00
C GLY A 26 10.29 5.81 0.68
N HIS A 27 11.13 4.80 0.75
CA HIS A 27 11.68 4.10 -0.43
C HIS A 27 11.73 2.58 -0.20
N VAL A 28 10.64 2.02 0.30
CA VAL A 28 10.51 0.58 0.60
C VAL A 28 10.77 -0.30 -0.63
N TRP A 29 10.74 0.31 -1.80
CA TRP A 29 10.89 -0.37 -3.10
C TRP A 29 12.32 -0.77 -3.44
N ASP A 30 13.30 -0.02 -2.97
CA ASP A 30 14.71 -0.19 -3.38
C ASP A 30 15.47 -1.23 -2.54
N GLY A 31 14.89 -1.66 -1.42
CA GLY A 31 15.54 -2.57 -0.47
C GLY A 31 15.12 -4.03 -0.55
N PHE A 32 14.06 -4.34 -1.30
CA PHE A 32 13.65 -5.72 -1.49
C PHE A 32 14.38 -6.33 -2.68
N VAL A 33 15.48 -7.01 -2.43
CA VAL A 33 16.09 -7.85 -3.44
C VAL A 33 15.22 -9.11 -3.59
N ASP A 34 14.72 -9.33 -4.78
CA ASP A 34 14.10 -10.60 -5.14
C ASP A 34 15.18 -11.62 -5.34
N ASP A 35 15.33 -12.48 -4.39
CA ASP A 35 16.26 -13.62 -4.48
C ASP A 35 15.54 -14.95 -4.72
N GLY A 36 14.24 -14.88 -5.04
CA GLY A 36 13.39 -16.06 -5.24
C GLY A 36 13.01 -16.83 -3.98
N ASN A 37 13.39 -16.35 -2.79
CA ASN A 37 13.17 -17.03 -1.51
C ASN A 37 12.00 -16.40 -0.71
N GLY A 38 10.89 -16.09 -1.36
CA GLY A 38 9.67 -15.65 -0.69
C GLY A 38 9.02 -16.76 0.13
N VAL A 39 8.30 -16.38 1.16
CA VAL A 39 7.44 -17.30 1.91
C VAL A 39 6.21 -17.69 1.09
N ASN A 40 5.60 -18.79 1.46
CA ASN A 40 4.42 -19.30 0.78
C ASN A 40 3.38 -19.77 1.81
N HIS A 41 2.10 -19.58 1.48
CA HIS A 41 1.00 -20.08 2.30
C HIS A 41 0.91 -19.40 3.67
N ILE A 42 0.66 -18.10 3.69
CA ILE A 42 0.55 -17.30 4.92
C ILE A 42 -0.87 -16.78 5.08
N ASP A 43 -1.49 -17.11 6.19
CA ASP A 43 -2.75 -16.54 6.63
C ASP A 43 -2.56 -15.63 7.84
N VAL A 44 -2.96 -14.36 7.72
CA VAL A 44 -3.13 -13.43 8.85
C VAL A 44 -4.59 -12.99 8.87
N LYS A 45 -5.38 -13.55 9.75
CA LYS A 45 -6.83 -13.38 9.75
C LYS A 45 -7.38 -13.02 11.13
N ASN A 46 -8.41 -12.18 11.17
CA ASN A 46 -9.15 -11.83 12.39
C ASN A 46 -8.25 -11.23 13.50
N CYS A 47 -7.22 -10.49 13.13
CA CYS A 47 -6.25 -9.94 14.06
C CYS A 47 -6.52 -8.46 14.36
N ASN A 48 -6.24 -8.05 15.60
CA ASN A 48 -6.13 -6.65 15.99
C ASN A 48 -4.65 -6.30 16.14
N ILE A 49 -4.16 -5.37 15.33
CA ILE A 49 -2.75 -4.97 15.24
C ILE A 49 -2.68 -3.47 15.41
N PHE A 50 -2.02 -2.98 16.45
CA PHE A 50 -2.01 -1.56 16.74
C PHE A 50 -0.84 -1.06 17.59
N ASN A 51 -0.55 0.24 17.47
CA ASN A 51 0.48 0.96 18.21
C ASN A 51 1.91 0.50 17.89
N PHE A 52 2.25 0.37 16.61
CA PHE A 52 3.60 0.10 16.16
C PHE A 52 4.27 1.35 15.57
N GLY A 53 5.52 1.56 15.90
CA GLY A 53 6.27 2.75 15.49
C GLY A 53 6.73 2.75 14.03
N SER A 54 6.80 1.59 13.38
CA SER A 54 7.16 1.46 11.97
C SER A 54 6.01 0.86 11.17
N GLY A 55 6.07 -0.40 10.78
CA GLY A 55 5.03 -1.07 10.00
C GLY A 55 4.16 -2.01 10.84
N ALA A 56 3.04 -2.46 10.30
CA ALA A 56 2.24 -3.50 10.93
C ALA A 56 2.61 -4.88 10.36
N ILE A 57 2.49 -5.06 9.06
CA ILE A 57 2.76 -6.34 8.39
C ILE A 57 3.68 -6.09 7.18
N VAL A 58 4.76 -6.85 7.09
CA VAL A 58 5.68 -6.84 5.95
C VAL A 58 5.89 -8.28 5.49
N ILE A 59 5.52 -8.57 4.25
CA ILE A 59 5.60 -9.93 3.69
C ILE A 59 6.15 -9.87 2.27
N ASN A 60 7.13 -10.72 2.00
CA ASN A 60 7.56 -11.09 0.65
C ASN A 60 7.19 -12.55 0.42
N GLY A 61 6.23 -12.81 -0.49
CA GLY A 61 5.76 -14.17 -0.67
C GLY A 61 4.61 -14.33 -1.66
N THR A 62 4.17 -15.56 -1.78
CA THR A 62 3.04 -15.96 -2.62
C THR A 62 1.98 -16.68 -1.79
N ASP A 63 0.75 -16.66 -2.26
CA ASP A 63 -0.39 -17.30 -1.57
C ASP A 63 -0.56 -16.78 -0.14
N VAL A 64 -0.56 -15.44 -0.02
CA VAL A 64 -0.69 -14.73 1.26
C VAL A 64 -2.10 -14.16 1.36
N HIS A 65 -2.79 -14.48 2.44
CA HIS A 65 -4.14 -13.99 2.70
C HIS A 65 -4.18 -13.13 3.97
N LEU A 66 -4.46 -11.85 3.79
CA LEU A 66 -4.67 -10.89 4.87
C LEU A 66 -6.16 -10.55 4.93
N ASP A 67 -6.91 -11.19 5.82
CA ASP A 67 -8.37 -11.11 5.82
C ASP A 67 -8.95 -10.73 7.18
N ASN A 68 -9.91 -9.81 7.17
CA ASN A 68 -10.66 -9.38 8.34
C ASN A 68 -9.77 -8.91 9.52
N ASN A 69 -8.71 -8.16 9.24
CA ASN A 69 -7.85 -7.59 10.27
C ASN A 69 -8.24 -6.14 10.56
N HIS A 70 -8.06 -5.73 11.81
CA HIS A 70 -8.16 -4.34 12.24
C HIS A 70 -6.77 -3.81 12.57
N ILE A 71 -6.24 -2.91 11.74
CA ILE A 71 -4.88 -2.37 11.82
C ILE A 71 -4.94 -0.87 12.03
N LYS A 72 -4.35 -0.37 13.11
CA LYS A 72 -4.40 1.06 13.43
C LYS A 72 -3.23 1.57 14.25
N ASN A 73 -3.09 2.90 14.26
CA ASN A 73 -2.05 3.61 15.01
C ASN A 73 -0.65 3.11 14.63
N ILE A 74 -0.35 3.15 13.35
CA ILE A 74 0.91 2.70 12.79
C ILE A 74 1.77 3.91 12.43
N GLY A 75 3.00 3.94 12.91
CA GLY A 75 3.91 5.06 12.71
C GLY A 75 4.38 5.24 11.27
N GLY A 76 4.41 4.16 10.49
CA GLY A 76 4.78 4.10 9.08
C GLY A 76 3.72 3.43 8.21
N THR A 77 4.15 2.65 7.22
CA THR A 77 3.29 1.87 6.32
C THR A 77 2.62 0.72 7.07
N ALA A 78 1.29 0.61 6.99
CA ALA A 78 0.59 -0.45 7.71
C ALA A 78 0.83 -1.83 7.10
N LEU A 79 0.62 -1.99 5.80
CA LEU A 79 0.89 -3.24 5.09
C LEU A 79 1.91 -3.01 3.98
N TYR A 80 2.89 -3.90 3.90
CA TYR A 80 3.76 -4.00 2.76
C TYR A 80 3.77 -5.44 2.24
N LEU A 81 3.36 -5.63 0.99
CA LEU A 81 3.22 -6.95 0.40
C LEU A 81 3.90 -7.00 -0.97
N ARG A 82 4.78 -7.97 -1.12
CA ARG A 82 5.43 -8.26 -2.38
C ARG A 82 5.21 -9.72 -2.76
N GLY A 83 5.12 -10.01 -4.06
CA GLY A 83 5.09 -11.38 -4.54
C GLY A 83 4.77 -11.51 -6.01
N GLY A 84 4.92 -12.73 -6.50
CA GLY A 84 4.85 -13.04 -7.92
C GLY A 84 6.16 -12.77 -8.65
N ASP A 85 6.27 -13.27 -9.85
CA ASP A 85 7.48 -13.18 -10.68
C ASP A 85 7.28 -12.17 -11.80
N LEU A 86 8.03 -11.08 -11.75
CA LEU A 86 7.97 -9.98 -12.72
C LEU A 86 8.54 -10.35 -14.11
N GLU A 87 9.40 -11.34 -14.20
CA GLU A 87 10.00 -11.77 -15.48
C GLU A 87 9.01 -12.63 -16.27
N THR A 88 8.37 -13.56 -15.59
CA THR A 88 7.41 -14.50 -16.20
C THR A 88 5.97 -14.02 -16.14
N LEU A 89 5.70 -12.96 -15.38
CA LEU A 89 4.37 -12.47 -15.01
C LEU A 89 3.51 -13.51 -14.27
N THR A 90 4.17 -14.38 -13.52
CA THR A 90 3.46 -15.35 -12.68
C THR A 90 2.84 -14.65 -11.48
N PRO A 91 1.51 -14.73 -11.30
CA PRO A 91 0.84 -14.03 -10.21
C PRO A 91 1.23 -14.57 -8.84
N SER A 92 1.22 -13.68 -7.86
CA SER A 92 1.51 -14.02 -6.48
C SER A 92 0.37 -14.79 -5.79
N ASN A 93 -0.85 -14.66 -6.27
CA ASN A 93 -2.08 -15.10 -5.61
C ASN A 93 -2.25 -14.52 -4.19
N ASN A 94 -1.72 -13.34 -3.96
CA ASN A 94 -1.83 -12.64 -2.68
C ASN A 94 -3.15 -11.86 -2.61
N GLU A 95 -3.81 -11.91 -1.46
CA GLU A 95 -5.10 -11.28 -1.22
C GLU A 95 -5.09 -10.41 0.04
N ILE A 96 -5.66 -9.20 -0.06
CA ILE A 96 -5.90 -8.29 1.05
C ILE A 96 -7.40 -7.99 1.09
N LEU A 97 -8.13 -8.67 1.97
CA LEU A 97 -9.60 -8.66 1.96
C LEU A 97 -10.19 -8.21 3.29
N ASN A 98 -11.29 -7.48 3.25
CA ASN A 98 -12.13 -7.16 4.41
C ASN A 98 -11.39 -6.49 5.59
N ASN A 99 -10.24 -5.88 5.38
CA ASN A 99 -9.50 -5.25 6.47
C ASN A 99 -10.01 -3.83 6.74
N ASN A 100 -9.91 -3.43 8.00
CA ASN A 100 -10.09 -2.04 8.42
C ASN A 100 -8.71 -1.49 8.81
N ILE A 101 -8.19 -0.54 8.02
CA ILE A 101 -6.82 -0.01 8.19
C ILE A 101 -6.88 1.51 8.26
N HIS A 102 -6.44 2.07 9.39
CA HIS A 102 -6.51 3.51 9.59
C HIS A 102 -5.50 4.05 10.60
N HIS A 103 -5.37 5.38 10.66
CA HIS A 103 -4.40 6.07 11.51
C HIS A 103 -2.99 5.55 11.26
N VAL A 104 -2.55 5.64 10.00
CA VAL A 104 -1.24 5.20 9.54
C VAL A 104 -0.31 6.39 9.31
N GLY A 105 1.00 6.16 9.26
CA GLY A 105 1.98 7.18 8.88
C GLY A 105 2.10 8.33 9.88
N TYR A 106 1.76 8.17 11.14
CA TYR A 106 1.74 9.32 12.04
C TYR A 106 3.13 9.73 12.59
N LEU A 107 4.13 8.87 12.53
CA LEU A 107 5.52 9.22 12.78
C LEU A 107 6.28 9.58 11.51
N GLN A 108 6.00 8.86 10.43
CA GLN A 108 6.56 9.10 9.12
C GLN A 108 5.43 9.43 8.17
N LYS A 109 5.40 10.67 7.73
CA LYS A 109 4.22 11.20 7.05
C LYS A 109 4.31 11.14 5.54
N SER A 110 5.51 11.35 5.00
CA SER A 110 5.71 11.47 3.56
C SER A 110 6.08 10.13 2.93
N TYR A 111 5.49 9.83 1.79
CA TYR A 111 5.67 8.60 1.00
C TYR A 111 5.37 7.29 1.76
N VAL A 112 4.51 7.36 2.74
CA VAL A 112 4.11 6.24 3.59
C VAL A 112 2.65 5.91 3.30
N PRO A 113 2.37 4.85 2.54
CA PRO A 113 1.02 4.39 2.25
C PRO A 113 0.42 3.58 3.40
N ALA A 114 -0.90 3.45 3.43
CA ALA A 114 -1.54 2.42 4.24
C ALA A 114 -1.19 1.01 3.70
N ILE A 115 -1.22 0.85 2.38
CA ILE A 115 -0.87 -0.39 1.70
C ILE A 115 0.18 -0.11 0.61
N GLY A 116 1.37 -0.68 0.77
CA GLY A 116 2.40 -0.75 -0.25
C GLY A 116 2.38 -2.12 -0.94
N MET A 117 2.43 -2.13 -2.28
CA MET A 117 2.41 -3.39 -3.05
C MET A 117 3.44 -3.38 -4.15
N HIS A 118 4.07 -4.54 -4.37
CA HIS A 118 4.96 -4.75 -5.50
C HIS A 118 4.89 -6.18 -6.02
N GLY A 119 5.00 -6.36 -7.33
CA GLY A 119 5.06 -7.67 -7.96
C GLY A 119 3.94 -7.91 -8.96
N VAL A 120 3.30 -9.08 -8.92
CA VAL A 120 2.31 -9.49 -9.93
C VAL A 120 1.04 -10.04 -9.28
N GLY A 121 -0.11 -9.55 -9.73
CA GLY A 121 -1.41 -10.18 -9.48
C GLY A 121 -1.87 -10.13 -8.01
N ILE A 122 -1.58 -9.08 -7.27
CA ILE A 122 -2.10 -8.90 -5.91
C ILE A 122 -3.55 -8.42 -6.01
N TYR A 123 -4.45 -9.06 -5.27
CA TYR A 123 -5.86 -8.73 -5.22
C TYR A 123 -6.24 -8.02 -3.92
N VAL A 124 -6.83 -6.83 -4.01
CA VAL A 124 -7.20 -6.01 -2.86
C VAL A 124 -8.65 -5.59 -2.94
N ALA A 125 -9.49 -6.11 -2.04
CA ALA A 125 -10.91 -5.83 -2.11
C ALA A 125 -11.61 -5.75 -0.74
N TYR A 126 -12.75 -5.03 -0.71
CA TYR A 126 -13.67 -4.94 0.43
C TYR A 126 -13.04 -4.35 1.70
N ASN A 127 -11.95 -3.59 1.58
CA ASN A 127 -11.31 -2.95 2.71
C ASN A 127 -11.90 -1.56 3.00
N ASP A 128 -11.88 -1.14 4.26
CA ASP A 128 -12.13 0.22 4.71
C ASP A 128 -10.78 0.85 5.10
N LEU A 129 -10.31 1.82 4.30
CA LEU A 129 -8.95 2.36 4.34
C LEU A 129 -9.01 3.87 4.50
N TYR A 130 -8.52 4.39 5.62
CA TYR A 130 -8.67 5.82 5.90
C TYR A 130 -7.67 6.38 6.90
N ASP A 131 -7.70 7.69 7.03
CA ASP A 131 -6.91 8.48 7.97
C ASP A 131 -5.40 8.29 7.79
N ALA A 132 -4.95 8.68 6.59
CA ALA A 132 -3.54 8.69 6.22
C ALA A 132 -3.05 10.11 5.94
N PRO A 133 -1.84 10.47 6.40
CA PRO A 133 -1.25 11.78 6.12
C PRO A 133 -0.89 11.96 4.65
N HIS A 134 -0.63 10.87 3.95
CA HIS A 134 -0.31 10.82 2.53
C HIS A 134 -1.22 9.82 1.80
N CYS A 135 -0.69 8.95 0.93
CA CYS A 135 -1.49 8.02 0.14
C CYS A 135 -2.06 6.83 0.95
N ILE A 136 -3.11 6.24 0.43
CA ILE A 136 -3.60 4.94 0.89
C ILE A 136 -2.84 3.82 0.18
N PHE A 137 -2.71 3.92 -1.15
CA PHE A 137 -1.96 2.95 -1.93
C PHE A 137 -0.73 3.60 -2.57
N ASN A 138 0.40 2.91 -2.48
CA ASN A 138 1.54 3.11 -3.35
C ASN A 138 1.94 1.73 -3.91
N TYR A 139 1.72 1.52 -5.21
CA TYR A 139 1.92 0.21 -5.79
C TYR A 139 2.71 0.24 -7.10
N HIS A 140 3.39 -0.88 -7.37
CA HIS A 140 4.20 -1.09 -8.56
C HIS A 140 4.08 -2.53 -9.04
N GLY A 141 4.28 -2.73 -10.33
CA GLY A 141 4.25 -4.06 -10.95
C GLY A 141 3.05 -4.27 -11.86
N ASN A 142 2.62 -5.52 -11.97
CA ASN A 142 1.68 -5.95 -13.01
C ASN A 142 0.41 -6.59 -12.46
N ASP A 143 -0.67 -6.43 -13.21
CA ASP A 143 -1.89 -7.23 -13.09
C ASP A 143 -2.54 -7.21 -11.69
N HIS A 144 -2.32 -6.13 -10.91
CA HIS A 144 -3.01 -5.95 -9.64
C HIS A 144 -4.46 -5.59 -9.84
N VAL A 145 -5.32 -6.02 -8.91
CA VAL A 145 -6.74 -5.64 -8.90
C VAL A 145 -7.07 -4.96 -7.59
N ILE A 146 -7.55 -3.71 -7.66
CA ILE A 146 -8.02 -2.92 -6.50
C ILE A 146 -9.50 -2.62 -6.72
N GLU A 147 -10.39 -3.30 -5.98
CA GLU A 147 -11.82 -3.14 -6.18
C GLU A 147 -12.66 -3.21 -4.91
N TYR A 148 -13.84 -2.62 -4.94
CA TYR A 148 -14.81 -2.61 -3.84
C TYR A 148 -14.26 -2.11 -2.51
N ASN A 149 -13.20 -1.29 -2.54
CA ASN A 149 -12.67 -0.68 -1.32
C ASN A 149 -13.36 0.65 -1.06
N LYS A 150 -13.48 0.97 0.21
CA LYS A 150 -13.84 2.29 0.71
C LYS A 150 -12.55 3.00 1.11
N ILE A 151 -12.25 4.12 0.47
CA ILE A 151 -11.00 4.87 0.62
C ILE A 151 -11.34 6.31 0.96
N HIS A 152 -10.92 6.79 2.11
CA HIS A 152 -11.28 8.14 2.51
C HIS A 152 -10.32 8.77 3.53
N ASP A 153 -10.47 10.08 3.73
CA ASP A 153 -9.65 10.85 4.67
C ASP A 153 -8.15 10.62 4.46
N ALA A 154 -7.71 10.69 3.21
CA ALA A 154 -6.32 10.50 2.82
C ALA A 154 -5.69 11.77 2.27
N VAL A 155 -4.36 11.79 2.16
CA VAL A 155 -3.56 12.93 1.70
C VAL A 155 -3.79 14.17 2.58
N LYS A 156 -3.89 13.97 3.88
CA LYS A 156 -4.31 15.01 4.84
C LYS A 156 -3.21 16.01 5.19
N GLU A 157 -1.96 15.63 5.07
CA GLU A 157 -0.83 16.43 5.58
C GLU A 157 0.31 16.61 4.58
N CYS A 158 0.43 15.73 3.58
CA CYS A 158 1.52 15.78 2.61
C CYS A 158 0.97 15.95 1.20
N LEU A 159 1.72 16.65 0.36
CA LEU A 159 1.44 16.85 -1.06
C LEU A 159 2.26 15.87 -1.91
N ASP A 160 2.03 15.92 -3.23
CA ASP A 160 2.76 15.15 -4.24
C ASP A 160 2.47 13.65 -4.27
N MET A 161 1.31 13.26 -3.73
CA MET A 161 0.70 11.94 -3.92
C MET A 161 -0.82 12.06 -3.86
N ASP A 162 -1.49 10.99 -4.25
CA ASP A 162 -2.95 10.90 -4.26
C ASP A 162 -3.43 9.68 -3.45
N ALA A 163 -4.73 9.48 -3.30
CA ALA A 163 -5.19 8.36 -2.49
C ALA A 163 -4.70 7.00 -3.03
N ILE A 164 -4.76 6.81 -4.34
CA ILE A 164 -4.15 5.67 -5.02
C ILE A 164 -3.06 6.21 -5.95
N TYR A 165 -1.84 5.80 -5.72
CA TYR A 165 -0.67 6.25 -6.45
C TYR A 165 0.11 5.09 -7.06
N THR A 166 0.46 5.23 -8.32
CA THR A 166 1.42 4.37 -9.02
C THR A 166 2.28 5.20 -9.95
N ARG A 167 3.51 4.78 -10.15
CA ARG A 167 4.42 5.35 -11.14
C ARG A 167 5.12 4.23 -11.89
N ASN A 168 5.57 4.52 -13.08
CA ASN A 168 6.21 3.54 -13.96
C ASN A 168 7.57 4.03 -14.46
N GLU A 169 8.35 4.65 -13.59
CA GLU A 169 9.67 5.17 -13.92
C GLU A 169 10.57 4.08 -14.45
N TYR A 170 10.97 4.20 -15.71
CA TYR A 170 11.96 3.34 -16.36
C TYR A 170 11.60 1.84 -16.45
N VAL A 171 10.37 1.46 -16.15
CA VAL A 171 9.91 0.07 -16.22
C VAL A 171 8.67 -0.05 -17.13
N PRO A 172 8.84 0.08 -18.45
CA PRO A 172 7.72 0.12 -19.39
C PRO A 172 6.88 -1.17 -19.45
N GLN A 173 7.37 -2.24 -18.87
CA GLN A 173 6.65 -3.51 -18.77
C GLN A 173 5.58 -3.56 -17.66
N TRP A 174 5.52 -2.58 -16.75
CA TRP A 174 4.46 -2.54 -15.73
C TRP A 174 3.12 -2.16 -16.36
N ARG A 175 2.16 -3.06 -16.28
CA ARG A 175 0.88 -2.95 -16.97
C ARG A 175 -0.19 -3.83 -16.34
N GLY A 176 -1.40 -3.75 -16.87
CA GLY A 176 -2.48 -4.71 -16.62
C GLY A 176 -3.27 -4.49 -15.34
N SER A 177 -2.84 -3.57 -14.46
CA SER A 177 -3.54 -3.33 -13.21
C SER A 177 -4.93 -2.70 -13.44
N VAL A 178 -5.89 -3.07 -12.59
CA VAL A 178 -7.29 -2.66 -12.68
C VAL A 178 -7.73 -2.01 -11.37
N ILE A 179 -8.24 -0.78 -11.45
CA ILE A 179 -8.84 -0.05 -10.33
C ILE A 179 -10.31 0.18 -10.63
N LYS A 180 -11.21 -0.52 -9.95
CA LYS A 180 -12.63 -0.46 -10.28
C LYS A 180 -13.54 -0.58 -9.06
N ASN A 181 -14.76 -0.07 -9.18
CA ASN A 181 -15.83 -0.25 -8.19
C ASN A 181 -15.46 0.24 -6.77
N ASN A 182 -14.47 1.13 -6.62
CA ASN A 182 -14.11 1.69 -5.33
C ASN A 182 -14.96 2.93 -5.03
N TYR A 183 -15.17 3.21 -3.75
CA TYR A 183 -15.74 4.46 -3.27
C TYR A 183 -14.64 5.30 -2.63
N ILE A 184 -14.29 6.42 -3.26
CA ILE A 184 -13.15 7.28 -2.87
C ILE A 184 -13.68 8.68 -2.58
N TYR A 185 -13.48 9.17 -1.36
CA TYR A 185 -14.00 10.48 -0.98
C TYR A 185 -13.15 11.15 0.10
N ASN A 186 -13.36 12.44 0.28
CA ASN A 186 -12.67 13.25 1.27
C ASN A 186 -11.15 13.16 1.18
N ILE A 187 -10.63 13.38 -0.04
CA ILE A 187 -9.21 13.30 -0.34
C ILE A 187 -8.61 14.70 -0.43
N GLY A 188 -7.50 14.91 0.27
CA GLY A 188 -6.72 16.13 0.21
C GLY A 188 -6.56 16.85 1.53
N ILE A 189 -5.69 17.86 1.50
CA ILE A 189 -5.42 18.74 2.62
C ILE A 189 -6.53 19.79 2.69
N TYR A 190 -7.13 19.95 3.85
CA TYR A 190 -7.98 21.12 4.10
C TYR A 190 -7.09 22.38 4.07
N PRO A 191 -7.34 23.32 3.16
CA PRO A 191 -6.47 24.45 2.97
C PRO A 191 -6.41 25.34 4.22
N VAL A 192 -5.27 25.38 4.85
CA VAL A 192 -4.98 26.30 5.95
C VAL A 192 -4.02 27.38 5.43
N GLY A 193 -4.44 28.65 5.48
CA GLY A 193 -3.60 29.81 5.14
C GLY A 193 -3.34 30.02 3.65
N GLU A 194 -2.12 30.44 3.31
CA GLU A 194 -1.72 30.85 1.95
C GLU A 194 -1.57 29.70 0.95
N TYR A 195 -1.54 28.48 1.40
CA TYR A 195 -1.35 27.27 0.56
C TYR A 195 -2.58 26.87 -0.27
N LYS A 196 -3.64 27.68 -0.24
CA LYS A 196 -4.90 27.44 -0.97
C LYS A 196 -4.78 27.30 -2.49
N LYS A 197 -3.63 27.61 -3.09
CA LYS A 197 -3.51 27.76 -4.55
C LYS A 197 -2.84 26.61 -5.32
N GLN A 198 -2.27 25.61 -4.64
CA GLN A 198 -1.48 24.56 -5.32
C GLN A 198 -1.71 23.16 -4.73
N LEU A 199 -2.96 22.80 -4.47
CA LEU A 199 -3.25 21.43 -4.06
C LEU A 199 -3.43 20.58 -5.33
N ASN A 200 -2.35 20.01 -5.81
CA ASN A 200 -2.38 19.02 -6.88
C ASN A 200 -2.60 17.64 -6.25
N VAL A 201 -3.83 17.40 -5.78
CA VAL A 201 -4.25 16.17 -5.14
C VAL A 201 -5.48 15.64 -5.85
N SER A 202 -5.47 14.38 -6.18
CA SER A 202 -6.58 13.67 -6.81
C SER A 202 -6.86 12.32 -6.11
N ALA A 203 -7.90 11.64 -6.53
CA ALA A 203 -8.22 10.33 -6.00
C ALA A 203 -7.25 9.25 -6.51
N ILE A 204 -6.86 9.34 -7.78
CA ILE A 204 -5.97 8.37 -8.43
C ILE A 204 -4.96 9.12 -9.30
N ARG A 205 -3.68 8.80 -9.13
CA ARG A 205 -2.60 9.30 -9.99
C ARG A 205 -1.79 8.16 -10.59
N THR A 206 -1.59 8.25 -11.89
CA THR A 206 -0.60 7.47 -12.63
C THR A 206 0.52 8.43 -13.02
N ASP A 207 1.65 8.34 -12.37
CA ASP A 207 2.76 9.26 -12.51
C ASP A 207 3.88 8.64 -13.36
N ASN A 208 4.79 9.49 -13.86
CA ASN A 208 6.04 9.09 -14.52
C ASN A 208 5.88 7.91 -15.50
N TYR A 209 5.15 8.16 -16.60
CA TYR A 209 4.88 7.17 -17.65
C TYR A 209 3.95 5.99 -17.23
N GLY A 210 3.18 6.12 -16.16
CA GLY A 210 2.14 5.13 -15.82
C GLY A 210 1.20 4.89 -16.99
N HIS A 211 1.07 3.66 -17.45
CA HIS A 211 0.28 3.30 -18.63
C HIS A 211 -0.37 1.91 -18.50
N ALA A 212 -1.20 1.57 -19.47
CA ALA A 212 -1.86 0.27 -19.56
C ALA A 212 -2.62 -0.14 -18.29
N LEU A 213 -3.27 0.83 -17.64
CA LEU A 213 -4.16 0.65 -16.50
C LEU A 213 -5.62 0.70 -16.97
N GLN A 214 -6.47 0.00 -16.25
CA GLN A 214 -7.92 0.10 -16.41
C GLN A 214 -8.53 0.75 -15.16
N ILE A 215 -9.20 1.89 -15.33
CA ILE A 215 -9.85 2.62 -14.24
C ILE A 215 -11.31 2.84 -14.64
N TYR A 216 -12.24 2.18 -13.95
CA TYR A 216 -13.67 2.30 -14.29
C TYR A 216 -14.60 1.98 -13.10
N ASN A 217 -15.84 2.45 -13.20
CA ASN A 217 -16.90 2.24 -12.20
C ASN A 217 -16.55 2.68 -10.76
N ASN A 218 -15.56 3.55 -10.58
CA ASN A 218 -15.28 4.11 -9.27
C ASN A 218 -16.21 5.30 -8.99
N VAL A 219 -16.58 5.48 -7.75
CA VAL A 219 -17.36 6.63 -7.29
C VAL A 219 -16.42 7.57 -6.54
N PHE A 220 -16.41 8.84 -6.95
CA PHE A 220 -15.64 9.92 -6.34
C PHE A 220 -16.59 10.95 -5.72
N ALA A 221 -16.38 11.34 -4.44
CA ALA A 221 -17.22 12.30 -3.74
C ALA A 221 -16.41 13.27 -2.88
#